data_de7f28c6d50ec2c9e75ed7134b423add
#
_entry.id   de7f28c6d50ec2c9e75ed7134b423add
#
_cell.length_a   1.000
_cell.length_b   1.000
_cell.length_c   1.000
_cell.angle_alpha   90.00
_cell.angle_beta   90.00
_cell.angle_gamma   90.00
#
_symmetry.space_group_name_H-M   'P 1'
#
loop_
_entity.id
_entity.type
_entity.pdbx_description
1 polymer ?
#
loop_
_entity_poly.entity_id
_entity_poly.type
_entity_poly.pdbx_seq_one_letter_code
_entity_poly.pdbx_strand_id
1 'polypeptide(L)'
;IVNGLVGSEMCIRDRTYATSGTRPIVRFFAGDYDENLCESTDALEQAYSAGVPMGGVLELTDNDASPRFFISAQRDQGTDMYPTNPLERIQIIKGWVDEAGKTHERVVDVLGEETVGLGVDMNSCAATAPGHASLCTVWEDPSYVKGESAFYYARILETPSCRWSTLQCQAAGVNPLSDSCGVQAEKANLLANDNGDSGNIYGVCCTNPETDPF
;
A
#
# COMPACT_ATOMS: atom_id res chain seq x y z
N ILE A 1 22.78 16.31 2.26
CA ILE A 1 22.52 16.70 0.85
C ILE A 1 23.09 15.57 0.02
N VAL A 2 22.24 14.70 -0.51
CA VAL A 2 22.67 13.64 -1.43
C VAL A 2 22.66 14.23 -2.84
N ASN A 3 23.81 14.72 -3.27
CA ASN A 3 24.05 15.11 -4.66
C ASN A 3 24.32 13.85 -5.49
N GLY A 4 23.30 13.19 -5.99
CA GLY A 4 23.51 11.97 -6.75
C GLY A 4 22.34 11.50 -7.63
N LEU A 5 21.30 12.29 -7.81
CA LEU A 5 20.07 11.80 -8.45
C LEU A 5 19.56 12.70 -9.61
N VAL A 6 20.45 13.44 -10.27
CA VAL A 6 20.05 14.37 -11.35
C VAL A 6 19.47 13.65 -12.58
N GLY A 7 19.79 12.37 -12.79
CA GLY A 7 19.21 11.57 -13.88
C GLY A 7 17.88 10.90 -13.53
N SER A 8 17.57 10.76 -12.24
CA SER A 8 16.34 10.11 -11.77
C SER A 8 15.21 11.10 -11.46
N GLU A 9 15.50 12.39 -11.30
CA GLU A 9 14.47 13.39 -10.95
C GLU A 9 13.37 13.53 -12.00
N MET A 10 13.70 13.46 -13.31
CA MET A 10 12.67 13.48 -14.35
C MET A 10 11.81 12.21 -14.37
N CYS A 11 12.38 11.06 -14.05
CA CYS A 11 11.61 9.80 -13.92
C CYS A 11 10.86 9.73 -12.59
N ILE A 12 11.36 10.37 -11.55
CA ILE A 12 10.78 10.41 -10.21
C ILE A 12 9.56 11.33 -10.16
N ARG A 13 9.62 12.50 -10.81
CA ARG A 13 8.52 13.48 -10.80
C ARG A 13 7.21 12.94 -11.35
N ASP A 14 7.27 12.16 -12.40
CA ASP A 14 6.07 11.73 -13.11
C ASP A 14 5.47 10.41 -12.58
N ARG A 15 6.18 9.67 -11.72
CA ARG A 15 5.77 8.32 -11.31
C ARG A 15 6.34 7.88 -9.98
N THR A 16 6.51 8.78 -9.02
CA THR A 16 7.16 8.43 -7.75
C THR A 16 6.17 7.84 -6.77
N TYR A 17 6.19 6.55 -6.61
CA TYR A 17 5.59 5.86 -5.49
C TYR A 17 6.55 4.82 -4.92
N ALA A 18 6.39 4.49 -3.66
CA ALA A 18 7.14 3.44 -2.98
C ALA A 18 6.21 2.28 -2.66
N THR A 19 6.75 1.08 -2.68
CA THR A 19 6.04 -0.14 -2.30
C THR A 19 6.70 -0.78 -1.09
N SER A 20 5.93 -1.50 -0.29
CA SER A 20 6.42 -2.26 0.85
C SER A 20 6.01 -3.73 0.67
N GLY A 21 6.95 -4.54 0.21
CA GLY A 21 6.74 -5.96 -0.09
C GLY A 21 6.42 -6.21 -1.56
N THR A 22 5.15 -6.32 -1.90
CA THR A 22 4.67 -6.49 -3.28
C THR A 22 4.87 -5.23 -4.12
N ARG A 23 4.70 -5.32 -5.43
CA ARG A 23 4.96 -4.26 -6.40
C ARG A 23 3.71 -3.89 -7.18
N PRO A 24 2.65 -3.36 -6.54
CA PRO A 24 1.47 -2.90 -7.26
C PRO A 24 1.84 -1.76 -8.22
N ILE A 25 1.14 -1.70 -9.35
CA ILE A 25 1.29 -0.60 -10.30
C ILE A 25 0.27 0.46 -9.95
N VAL A 26 0.71 1.69 -9.71
CA VAL A 26 -0.15 2.82 -9.34
C VAL A 26 -0.06 3.91 -10.39
N ARG A 27 -1.22 4.49 -10.71
CA ARG A 27 -1.37 5.71 -11.52
C ARG A 27 -2.21 6.70 -10.74
N PHE A 28 -1.73 7.94 -10.67
CA PHE A 28 -2.39 9.01 -9.94
C PHE A 28 -2.24 10.33 -10.71
N PHE A 29 -3.37 10.92 -11.08
CA PHE A 29 -3.41 12.16 -11.85
C PHE A 29 -4.43 13.10 -11.23
N ALA A 30 -4.20 14.40 -11.36
CA ALA A 30 -5.14 15.44 -11.01
C ALA A 30 -5.53 16.22 -12.25
N GLY A 31 -6.82 16.50 -12.43
CA GLY A 31 -7.33 17.21 -13.62
C GLY A 31 -8.85 17.30 -13.63
N ASP A 32 -9.40 17.67 -14.77
CA ASP A 32 -10.85 17.64 -15.01
C ASP A 32 -11.23 16.33 -15.71
N TYR A 33 -11.74 15.38 -14.93
CA TYR A 33 -12.07 14.04 -15.39
C TYR A 33 -13.55 13.73 -15.24
N ASP A 34 -14.09 12.98 -16.22
CA ASP A 34 -15.40 12.37 -16.11
C ASP A 34 -15.41 11.27 -15.03
N GLU A 35 -16.50 11.17 -14.28
CA GLU A 35 -16.65 10.16 -13.22
C GLU A 35 -16.55 8.73 -13.76
N ASN A 36 -16.94 8.51 -15.03
CA ASN A 36 -16.92 7.21 -15.68
C ASN A 36 -15.59 6.91 -16.40
N LEU A 37 -14.56 7.74 -16.23
CA LEU A 37 -13.28 7.56 -16.94
C LEU A 37 -12.70 6.14 -16.76
N CYS A 38 -12.90 5.53 -15.60
CA CYS A 38 -12.43 4.16 -15.32
C CYS A 38 -13.06 3.08 -16.22
N GLU A 39 -14.20 3.36 -16.84
CA GLU A 39 -14.88 2.42 -17.76
C GLU A 39 -14.33 2.52 -19.19
N SER A 40 -13.55 3.55 -19.47
CA SER A 40 -13.00 3.80 -20.81
C SER A 40 -11.77 2.91 -21.05
N THR A 41 -11.67 2.38 -22.26
CA THR A 41 -10.52 1.58 -22.69
C THR A 41 -9.25 2.40 -22.87
N ASP A 42 -9.38 3.71 -23.06
CA ASP A 42 -8.32 4.70 -23.21
C ASP A 42 -8.17 5.63 -21.99
N ALA A 43 -8.72 5.22 -20.84
CA ALA A 43 -8.70 6.00 -19.60
C ALA A 43 -7.33 6.59 -19.26
N LEU A 44 -6.27 5.79 -19.45
CA LEU A 44 -4.92 6.22 -19.13
C LEU A 44 -4.41 7.29 -20.11
N GLU A 45 -4.72 7.17 -21.39
CA GLU A 45 -4.38 8.19 -22.40
C GLU A 45 -5.11 9.51 -22.12
N GLN A 46 -6.40 9.43 -21.78
CA GLN A 46 -7.18 10.60 -21.38
C GLN A 46 -6.60 11.22 -20.09
N ALA A 47 -6.23 10.43 -19.09
CA ALA A 47 -5.63 10.93 -17.86
C ALA A 47 -4.32 11.70 -18.12
N TYR A 48 -3.48 11.22 -19.02
CA TYR A 48 -2.26 11.93 -19.43
C TYR A 48 -2.52 13.20 -20.23
N SER A 49 -3.56 13.21 -21.07
CA SER A 49 -3.84 14.35 -21.94
C SER A 49 -4.59 15.49 -21.23
N ALA A 50 -5.41 15.17 -20.22
CA ALA A 50 -6.30 16.11 -19.55
C ALA A 50 -5.84 16.53 -18.16
N GLY A 51 -4.70 16.03 -17.67
CA GLY A 51 -4.29 16.32 -16.30
C GLY A 51 -2.81 16.27 -16.05
N VAL A 52 -2.49 16.41 -14.76
CA VAL A 52 -1.13 16.46 -14.23
C VAL A 52 -0.84 15.15 -13.49
N PRO A 53 0.24 14.43 -13.85
CA PRO A 53 0.61 13.20 -13.16
C PRO A 53 1.16 13.48 -11.76
N MET A 54 1.28 12.42 -10.94
CA MET A 54 1.88 12.51 -9.60
C MET A 54 3.25 13.20 -9.67
N GLY A 55 3.52 14.07 -8.70
CA GLY A 55 4.72 14.90 -8.63
C GLY A 55 4.61 16.23 -9.38
N GLY A 56 3.52 16.47 -10.11
CA GLY A 56 3.22 17.73 -10.78
C GLY A 56 2.43 18.70 -9.90
N VAL A 57 2.15 19.87 -10.46
CA VAL A 57 1.35 20.93 -9.83
C VAL A 57 0.12 21.18 -10.71
N LEU A 58 -1.07 21.04 -10.13
CA LEU A 58 -2.33 21.46 -10.75
C LEU A 58 -2.62 22.91 -10.32
N GLU A 59 -2.62 23.83 -11.26
CA GLU A 59 -3.04 25.20 -11.02
C GLU A 59 -4.53 25.35 -11.34
N LEU A 60 -5.33 25.71 -10.32
CA LEU A 60 -6.74 25.95 -10.44
C LEU A 60 -6.98 27.46 -10.55
N THR A 61 -7.81 27.85 -11.52
CA THR A 61 -8.23 29.22 -11.68
C THR A 61 -9.48 29.52 -10.84
N ASP A 62 -9.83 30.79 -10.76
CA ASP A 62 -11.02 31.24 -10.01
C ASP A 62 -12.36 30.69 -10.49
N ASN A 63 -12.41 30.12 -11.69
CA ASN A 63 -13.61 29.54 -12.28
C ASN A 63 -13.62 28.01 -12.24
N ASP A 64 -12.54 27.37 -11.75
CA ASP A 64 -12.43 25.93 -11.74
C ASP A 64 -13.27 25.32 -10.61
N ALA A 65 -13.79 24.15 -10.87
CA ALA A 65 -14.43 23.29 -9.87
C ALA A 65 -13.40 22.73 -8.89
N SER A 66 -13.87 21.97 -7.91
CA SER A 66 -12.99 21.19 -7.02
C SER A 66 -12.07 20.26 -7.84
N PRO A 67 -10.82 20.05 -7.38
CA PRO A 67 -9.90 19.16 -8.08
C PRO A 67 -10.43 17.73 -8.12
N ARG A 68 -10.34 17.12 -9.29
CA ARG A 68 -10.65 15.70 -9.48
C ARG A 68 -9.37 14.91 -9.65
N PHE A 69 -9.39 13.69 -9.15
CA PHE A 69 -8.24 12.80 -9.14
C PHE A 69 -8.63 11.46 -9.78
N PHE A 70 -7.91 11.09 -10.83
CA PHE A 70 -7.96 9.74 -11.39
C PHE A 70 -6.94 8.86 -10.71
N ILE A 71 -7.38 7.75 -10.13
CA ILE A 71 -6.52 6.79 -9.46
C ILE A 71 -6.78 5.40 -10.05
N SER A 72 -5.72 4.77 -10.53
CA SER A 72 -5.76 3.37 -10.99
C SER A 72 -4.66 2.59 -10.31
N ALA A 73 -5.00 1.42 -9.76
CA ALA A 73 -4.08 0.52 -9.11
C ALA A 73 -4.29 -0.91 -9.64
N GLN A 74 -3.18 -1.61 -9.89
CA GLN A 74 -3.18 -3.03 -10.24
C GLN A 74 -2.30 -3.77 -9.25
N ARG A 75 -2.78 -4.92 -8.74
CA ARG A 75 -1.98 -5.77 -7.86
C ARG A 75 -0.75 -6.31 -8.61
N ASP A 76 0.30 -6.57 -7.88
CA ASP A 76 1.41 -7.39 -8.36
C ASP A 76 0.88 -8.78 -8.72
N GLN A 77 1.24 -9.30 -9.87
CA GLN A 77 0.80 -10.64 -10.29
C GLN A 77 1.46 -11.75 -9.47
N GLY A 78 2.65 -11.48 -8.91
CA GLY A 78 3.44 -12.49 -8.22
C GLY A 78 3.82 -13.68 -9.12
N THR A 79 4.10 -14.78 -8.48
CA THR A 79 4.34 -16.08 -9.12
C THR A 79 3.64 -17.16 -8.31
N ASP A 80 3.50 -18.37 -8.85
CA ASP A 80 2.93 -19.51 -8.13
C ASP A 80 3.71 -19.81 -6.82
N MET A 81 5.02 -19.56 -6.84
CA MET A 81 5.90 -19.75 -5.68
C MET A 81 5.82 -18.59 -4.69
N TYR A 82 5.54 -17.38 -5.17
CA TYR A 82 5.45 -16.16 -4.37
C TYR A 82 4.15 -15.42 -4.71
N PRO A 83 3.00 -15.90 -4.21
CA PRO A 83 1.73 -15.23 -4.42
C PRO A 83 1.71 -13.88 -3.73
N THR A 84 1.02 -12.93 -4.34
CA THR A 84 0.85 -11.58 -3.79
C THR A 84 -0.56 -11.38 -3.25
N ASN A 85 -0.71 -10.35 -2.41
CA ASN A 85 -1.99 -10.03 -1.83
C ASN A 85 -2.88 -9.28 -2.83
N PRO A 86 -4.19 -9.48 -2.79
CA PRO A 86 -5.15 -8.63 -3.48
C PRO A 86 -5.13 -7.20 -2.93
N LEU A 87 -5.59 -6.25 -3.72
CA LEU A 87 -5.80 -4.87 -3.27
C LEU A 87 -7.04 -4.81 -2.39
N GLU A 88 -6.97 -4.06 -1.30
CA GLU A 88 -8.09 -3.84 -0.40
C GLU A 88 -8.82 -2.55 -0.74
N ARG A 89 -8.12 -1.41 -0.67
CA ARG A 89 -8.72 -0.09 -0.86
C ARG A 89 -7.73 0.96 -1.34
N ILE A 90 -8.28 2.05 -1.82
CA ILE A 90 -7.56 3.29 -2.16
C ILE A 90 -7.91 4.36 -1.14
N GLN A 91 -6.87 4.99 -0.60
CA GLN A 91 -7.00 6.19 0.23
C GLN A 91 -6.34 7.38 -0.46
N ILE A 92 -6.93 8.54 -0.31
CA ILE A 92 -6.28 9.82 -0.60
C ILE A 92 -5.96 10.51 0.71
N ILE A 93 -4.75 11.01 0.81
CA ILE A 93 -4.29 11.84 1.90
C ILE A 93 -4.17 13.27 1.37
N LYS A 94 -4.94 14.18 1.97
CA LYS A 94 -4.86 15.61 1.73
C LYS A 94 -4.10 16.26 2.88
N GLY A 95 -3.11 17.09 2.56
CA GLY A 95 -2.44 17.95 3.52
C GLY A 95 -2.50 19.41 3.08
N TRP A 96 -2.79 20.33 4.01
CA TRP A 96 -2.87 21.75 3.71
C TRP A 96 -2.44 22.60 4.91
N VAL A 97 -2.25 23.88 4.65
CA VAL A 97 -1.96 24.88 5.65
C VAL A 97 -3.07 25.92 5.62
N ASP A 98 -3.68 26.18 6.77
CA ASP A 98 -4.73 27.19 6.88
C ASP A 98 -4.16 28.63 6.90
N GLU A 99 -5.05 29.62 6.87
CA GLU A 99 -4.68 31.04 6.89
C GLU A 99 -3.92 31.47 8.14
N ALA A 100 -4.04 30.71 9.25
CA ALA A 100 -3.30 30.92 10.48
C ALA A 100 -1.91 30.27 10.47
N GLY A 101 -1.55 29.58 9.39
CA GLY A 101 -0.27 28.87 9.25
C GLY A 101 -0.24 27.50 9.93
N LYS A 102 -1.38 26.98 10.38
CA LYS A 102 -1.48 25.66 10.99
C LYS A 102 -1.61 24.58 9.93
N THR A 103 -0.84 23.51 10.10
CA THR A 103 -0.87 22.33 9.23
C THR A 103 -2.04 21.40 9.57
N HIS A 104 -2.65 20.85 8.56
CA HIS A 104 -3.75 19.89 8.65
C HIS A 104 -3.49 18.71 7.75
N GLU A 105 -4.06 17.54 8.12
CA GLU A 105 -4.05 16.34 7.31
C GLU A 105 -5.42 15.66 7.39
N ARG A 106 -5.85 15.07 6.30
CA ARG A 106 -7.06 14.28 6.21
C ARG A 106 -6.82 13.04 5.37
N VAL A 107 -7.24 11.90 5.87
CA VAL A 107 -7.26 10.62 5.16
C VAL A 107 -8.69 10.31 4.75
N VAL A 108 -8.89 9.96 3.48
CA VAL A 108 -10.20 9.64 2.91
C VAL A 108 -10.12 8.30 2.18
N ASP A 109 -10.97 7.35 2.55
CA ASP A 109 -11.16 6.13 1.76
C ASP A 109 -12.03 6.50 0.54
N VAL A 110 -11.48 6.31 -0.66
CA VAL A 110 -12.15 6.73 -1.91
C VAL A 110 -12.68 5.56 -2.71
N LEU A 111 -12.16 4.36 -2.51
CA LEU A 111 -12.65 3.13 -3.12
C LEU A 111 -12.20 1.92 -2.30
N GLY A 112 -13.06 0.91 -2.22
CA GLY A 112 -12.86 -0.29 -1.41
C GLY A 112 -13.30 -0.09 0.03
N GLU A 113 -13.20 -1.15 0.82
CA GLU A 113 -13.63 -1.16 2.22
C GLU A 113 -12.53 -1.74 3.10
N GLU A 114 -12.45 -1.25 4.33
CA GLU A 114 -11.53 -1.80 5.32
C GLU A 114 -11.91 -3.22 5.71
N THR A 115 -10.93 -4.13 5.69
CA THR A 115 -11.13 -5.49 6.13
C THR A 115 -11.49 -5.53 7.60
N VAL A 116 -12.64 -6.13 7.91
CA VAL A 116 -13.07 -6.32 9.29
C VAL A 116 -12.36 -7.52 9.91
N GLY A 117 -11.79 -7.34 11.09
CA GLY A 117 -11.05 -8.37 11.82
C GLY A 117 -9.59 -8.50 11.33
N LEU A 118 -9.03 -9.71 11.46
CA LEU A 118 -7.61 -9.94 11.12
C LEU A 118 -7.36 -10.08 9.63
N GLY A 119 -8.36 -10.44 8.84
CA GLY A 119 -8.26 -10.64 7.39
C GLY A 119 -7.37 -11.81 6.94
N VAL A 120 -6.84 -12.58 7.90
CA VAL A 120 -6.01 -13.76 7.64
C VAL A 120 -6.40 -14.92 8.57
N ASP A 121 -6.28 -16.12 8.06
CA ASP A 121 -6.33 -17.33 8.88
C ASP A 121 -5.01 -17.47 9.64
N MET A 122 -5.09 -17.49 10.98
CA MET A 122 -3.91 -17.47 11.83
C MET A 122 -3.10 -18.76 11.80
N ASN A 123 -3.66 -19.87 11.30
CA ASN A 123 -2.93 -21.14 11.18
C ASN A 123 -2.20 -21.29 9.87
N SER A 124 -2.82 -20.82 8.78
CA SER A 124 -2.29 -20.98 7.42
C SER A 124 -1.71 -19.70 6.82
N CYS A 125 -1.90 -18.56 7.46
CA CYS A 125 -1.63 -17.23 6.89
C CYS A 125 -2.33 -16.95 5.56
N ALA A 126 -3.35 -17.73 5.20
CA ALA A 126 -4.15 -17.47 4.02
C ALA A 126 -5.02 -16.23 4.23
N ALA A 127 -5.10 -15.36 3.22
CA ALA A 127 -6.00 -14.23 3.25
C ALA A 127 -7.46 -14.73 3.30
N THR A 128 -8.25 -14.21 4.22
CA THR A 128 -9.69 -14.53 4.36
C THR A 128 -10.57 -13.40 3.82
N ALA A 129 -10.02 -12.20 3.70
CA ALA A 129 -10.71 -11.07 3.13
C ALA A 129 -10.75 -11.16 1.61
N PRO A 130 -11.90 -10.88 0.98
CA PRO A 130 -11.94 -10.68 -0.46
C PRO A 130 -11.11 -9.44 -0.81
N GLY A 131 -10.49 -9.45 -1.98
CA GLY A 131 -9.75 -8.30 -2.47
C GLY A 131 -9.85 -8.21 -3.98
N HIS A 132 -9.22 -7.20 -4.54
CA HIS A 132 -9.35 -6.83 -5.93
C HIS A 132 -8.05 -7.05 -6.69
N ALA A 133 -8.15 -7.49 -7.95
CA ALA A 133 -7.00 -7.54 -8.85
C ALA A 133 -6.60 -6.15 -9.35
N SER A 134 -7.60 -5.25 -9.46
CA SER A 134 -7.41 -3.86 -9.83
C SER A 134 -8.47 -2.99 -9.17
N LEU A 135 -8.13 -1.75 -8.91
CA LEU A 135 -9.02 -0.70 -8.42
C LEU A 135 -8.85 0.53 -9.30
N CYS A 136 -9.94 1.18 -9.67
CA CYS A 136 -9.92 2.42 -10.43
C CYS A 136 -11.06 3.31 -9.98
N THR A 137 -10.79 4.60 -9.79
CA THR A 137 -11.80 5.59 -9.42
C THR A 137 -11.42 6.98 -9.90
N VAL A 138 -12.42 7.81 -10.11
CA VAL A 138 -12.29 9.26 -10.15
C VAL A 138 -12.92 9.81 -8.88
N TRP A 139 -12.17 10.58 -8.13
CA TRP A 139 -12.63 11.18 -6.89
C TRP A 139 -12.48 12.70 -6.93
N GLU A 140 -13.48 13.42 -6.49
CA GLU A 140 -13.48 14.88 -6.34
C GLU A 140 -13.33 15.24 -4.86
N ASP A 141 -12.50 16.24 -4.53
CA ASP A 141 -12.36 16.68 -3.13
C ASP A 141 -13.56 17.53 -2.67
N PRO A 142 -14.47 16.96 -1.86
CA PRO A 142 -15.62 17.70 -1.35
C PRO A 142 -15.25 18.76 -0.31
N SER A 143 -14.01 18.75 0.17
CA SER A 143 -13.48 19.68 1.18
C SER A 143 -12.52 20.70 0.58
N TYR A 144 -12.47 20.84 -0.73
CA TYR A 144 -11.67 21.86 -1.39
C TYR A 144 -12.12 23.24 -1.00
N VAL A 145 -11.17 24.08 -0.60
CA VAL A 145 -11.38 25.50 -0.34
C VAL A 145 -10.61 26.29 -1.38
N LYS A 146 -11.33 27.12 -2.11
CA LYS A 146 -10.77 27.95 -3.17
C LYS A 146 -9.65 28.83 -2.67
N GLY A 147 -8.51 28.82 -3.37
CA GLY A 147 -7.31 29.60 -2.98
C GLY A 147 -6.44 28.93 -1.89
N GLU A 148 -6.87 27.80 -1.32
CA GLU A 148 -6.07 27.03 -0.40
C GLU A 148 -5.05 26.17 -1.17
N SER A 149 -3.79 26.27 -0.78
CA SER A 149 -2.75 25.38 -1.29
C SER A 149 -2.77 24.07 -0.53
N ALA A 150 -2.94 22.96 -1.26
CA ALA A 150 -2.97 21.63 -0.69
C ALA A 150 -2.08 20.67 -1.50
N PHE A 151 -1.58 19.64 -0.85
CA PHE A 151 -0.97 18.50 -1.54
C PHE A 151 -1.83 17.26 -1.34
N TYR A 152 -1.77 16.39 -2.33
CA TYR A 152 -2.51 15.13 -2.32
C TYR A 152 -1.57 13.99 -2.71
N TYR A 153 -1.73 12.84 -2.06
CA TYR A 153 -1.11 11.60 -2.50
C TYR A 153 -2.05 10.41 -2.27
N ALA A 154 -1.91 9.40 -3.12
CA ALA A 154 -2.68 8.18 -3.01
C ALA A 154 -1.91 7.13 -2.20
N ARG A 155 -2.62 6.40 -1.35
CA ARG A 155 -2.15 5.22 -0.65
C ARG A 155 -3.02 4.03 -1.05
N ILE A 156 -2.38 3.01 -1.59
CA ILE A 156 -3.03 1.76 -1.97
C ILE A 156 -2.73 0.74 -0.89
N LEU A 157 -3.77 0.16 -0.32
CA LEU A 157 -3.64 -0.88 0.69
C LEU A 157 -3.98 -2.23 0.05
N GLU A 158 -3.19 -3.23 0.41
CA GLU A 158 -3.48 -4.62 0.13
C GLU A 158 -4.24 -5.25 1.30
N THR A 159 -4.92 -6.36 1.03
CA THR A 159 -5.55 -7.14 2.10
C THR A 159 -4.51 -7.55 3.13
N PRO A 160 -4.89 -7.64 4.41
CA PRO A 160 -3.97 -8.07 5.46
C PRO A 160 -3.30 -9.41 5.13
N SER A 161 -2.05 -9.53 5.53
CA SER A 161 -1.25 -10.74 5.38
C SER A 161 -0.34 -10.94 6.58
N CYS A 162 0.12 -12.16 6.79
CA CYS A 162 1.14 -12.41 7.80
C CYS A 162 2.45 -11.69 7.46
N ARG A 163 3.19 -11.32 8.48
CA ARG A 163 4.56 -10.81 8.32
C ARG A 163 5.44 -11.87 7.67
N TRP A 164 6.44 -11.43 6.93
CA TRP A 164 7.41 -12.32 6.30
C TRP A 164 8.09 -13.27 7.31
N SER A 165 8.36 -12.79 8.52
CA SER A 165 8.94 -13.60 9.60
C SER A 165 8.01 -14.72 10.05
N THR A 166 6.69 -14.46 10.14
CA THR A 166 5.68 -15.48 10.43
C THR A 166 5.64 -16.56 9.35
N LEU A 167 5.70 -16.15 8.08
CA LEU A 167 5.74 -17.09 6.93
C LEU A 167 7.02 -17.95 6.96
N GLN A 168 8.15 -17.37 7.30
CA GLN A 168 9.40 -18.12 7.46
C GLN A 168 9.33 -19.14 8.60
N CYS A 169 8.77 -18.74 9.75
CA CYS A 169 8.56 -19.63 10.86
C CYS A 169 7.65 -20.80 10.48
N GLN A 170 6.52 -20.51 9.81
CA GLN A 170 5.61 -21.55 9.32
C GLN A 170 6.25 -22.49 8.30
N ALA A 171 7.06 -21.97 7.39
CA ALA A 171 7.82 -22.79 6.45
C ALA A 171 8.80 -23.75 7.13
N ALA A 172 9.30 -23.40 8.32
CA ALA A 172 10.11 -24.26 9.17
C ALA A 172 9.26 -25.21 10.07
N GLY A 173 7.93 -25.18 9.93
CA GLY A 173 7.02 -25.98 10.75
C GLY A 173 6.78 -25.42 12.16
N VAL A 174 7.06 -24.13 12.36
CA VAL A 174 6.81 -23.41 13.63
C VAL A 174 5.69 -22.42 13.42
N ASN A 175 4.55 -22.64 14.08
CA ASN A 175 3.46 -21.67 14.08
C ASN A 175 3.59 -20.71 15.27
N PRO A 176 3.92 -19.42 15.05
CA PRO A 176 4.11 -18.44 16.12
C PRO A 176 2.87 -18.23 17.00
N LEU A 177 1.70 -18.59 16.49
CA LEU A 177 0.40 -18.34 17.13
C LEU A 177 -0.18 -19.58 17.82
N SER A 178 0.58 -20.68 17.81
CA SER A 178 0.19 -21.93 18.46
C SER A 178 0.71 -21.99 19.89
N ASP A 179 -0.11 -22.49 20.80
CA ASP A 179 0.32 -22.79 22.20
C ASP A 179 1.51 -23.76 22.25
N SER A 180 1.71 -24.54 21.20
CA SER A 180 2.83 -25.47 21.04
C SER A 180 4.04 -24.89 20.33
N CYS A 181 4.08 -23.57 20.10
CA CYS A 181 5.15 -22.90 19.34
C CYS A 181 6.56 -23.29 19.86
N GLY A 182 6.78 -23.25 21.16
CA GLY A 182 8.09 -23.60 21.75
C GLY A 182 8.55 -25.04 21.42
N VAL A 183 7.63 -25.99 21.48
CA VAL A 183 7.95 -27.41 21.15
C VAL A 183 8.23 -27.54 19.64
N GLN A 184 7.51 -26.82 18.80
CA GLN A 184 7.74 -26.80 17.36
C GLN A 184 9.11 -26.16 17.04
N ALA A 185 9.46 -25.07 17.72
CA ALA A 185 10.75 -24.40 17.55
C ALA A 185 11.92 -25.29 17.98
N GLU A 186 11.82 -26.00 19.10
CA GLU A 186 12.84 -26.98 19.52
C GLU A 186 13.04 -28.06 18.45
N LYS A 187 11.97 -28.62 17.93
CA LYS A 187 12.03 -29.61 16.85
C LYS A 187 12.68 -29.08 15.58
N ALA A 188 12.32 -27.86 15.17
CA ALA A 188 12.91 -27.21 14.01
C ALA A 188 14.41 -26.92 14.22
N ASN A 189 14.81 -26.49 15.41
CA ASN A 189 16.22 -26.29 15.75
C ASN A 189 17.04 -27.61 15.73
N LEU A 190 16.48 -28.71 16.18
CA LEU A 190 17.14 -30.01 16.07
C LEU A 190 17.40 -30.39 14.62
N LEU A 191 16.40 -30.22 13.74
CA LEU A 191 16.56 -30.51 12.32
C LEU A 191 17.57 -29.56 11.64
N ALA A 192 17.62 -28.29 12.03
CA ALA A 192 18.60 -27.35 11.53
C ALA A 192 20.03 -27.71 12.01
N ASN A 193 20.19 -28.08 13.26
CA ASN A 193 21.47 -28.48 13.82
C ASN A 193 22.02 -29.76 13.14
N ASP A 194 21.17 -30.70 12.78
CA ASP A 194 21.55 -31.91 12.01
C ASP A 194 22.05 -31.56 10.60
N ASN A 195 21.62 -30.42 10.04
CA ASN A 195 22.06 -29.89 8.76
C ASN A 195 23.31 -28.96 8.88
N GLY A 196 23.86 -28.80 10.07
CA GLY A 196 25.07 -28.02 10.30
C GLY A 196 24.89 -26.60 10.81
N ASP A 197 23.63 -26.14 10.95
CA ASP A 197 23.30 -24.88 11.61
C ASP A 197 23.31 -25.09 13.12
N SER A 198 24.04 -24.26 13.86
CA SER A 198 24.11 -24.36 15.32
C SER A 198 23.40 -23.19 16.00
N GLY A 199 22.50 -23.48 16.93
CA GLY A 199 21.90 -22.49 17.81
C GLY A 199 20.36 -22.56 17.89
N ASN A 200 19.77 -21.62 18.61
CA ASN A 200 18.32 -21.47 18.75
C ASN A 200 17.77 -20.49 17.68
N ILE A 201 17.77 -20.93 16.42
CA ILE A 201 17.40 -20.09 15.29
C ILE A 201 15.90 -19.79 15.32
N TYR A 202 15.08 -20.79 15.63
CA TYR A 202 13.62 -20.69 15.57
C TYR A 202 12.95 -20.31 16.89
N GLY A 203 13.72 -20.11 17.97
CA GLY A 203 13.19 -19.62 19.25
C GLY A 203 12.53 -18.24 19.12
N VAL A 204 13.05 -17.39 18.25
CA VAL A 204 12.49 -16.06 17.95
C VAL A 204 11.08 -16.12 17.33
N CYS A 205 10.67 -17.25 16.76
CA CYS A 205 9.32 -17.42 16.23
C CYS A 205 8.24 -17.37 17.30
N CYS A 206 8.59 -17.68 18.55
CA CYS A 206 7.65 -17.81 19.66
C CYS A 206 7.71 -16.62 20.63
N THR A 207 8.42 -15.55 20.28
CA THR A 207 8.46 -14.33 21.09
C THR A 207 7.14 -13.57 20.96
N ASN A 208 6.63 -13.09 22.08
CA ASN A 208 5.46 -12.23 22.09
C ASN A 208 5.90 -10.79 21.78
N PRO A 209 5.46 -10.19 20.66
CA PRO A 209 5.85 -8.84 20.30
C PRO A 209 5.38 -7.77 21.29
N GLU A 210 4.41 -8.07 22.17
CA GLU A 210 3.95 -7.16 23.21
C GLU A 210 4.86 -7.15 24.43
N THR A 211 5.52 -8.28 24.72
CA THR A 211 6.39 -8.46 25.89
C THR A 211 7.87 -8.43 25.55
N ASP A 212 8.22 -8.76 24.34
CA ASP A 212 9.61 -8.78 23.83
C ASP A 212 9.73 -7.78 22.66
N PRO A 213 9.87 -6.48 22.92
CA PRO A 213 10.14 -5.50 21.88
C PRO A 213 11.52 -5.82 21.26
N PHE A 214 11.56 -5.83 19.93
CA PHE A 214 12.76 -6.01 19.09
C PHE A 214 13.86 -5.01 19.40
#